data_59498c308b21310096dfc676621f3eb3
#
_entry.id   59498c308b21310096dfc676621f3eb3
#
_cell.length_a   1.000
_cell.length_b   1.000
_cell.length_c   1.000
_cell.angle_alpha   90.00
_cell.angle_beta   90.00
_cell.angle_gamma   90.00
#
_symmetry.space_group_name_H-M   'P 1'
#
loop_
_entity.id
_entity.type
_entity.pdbx_description
1 polymer ?
#
loop_
_entity_poly.entity_id
_entity_poly.type
_entity_poly.pdbx_seq_one_letter_code
_entity_poly.pdbx_strand_id
1 'polypeptide(L)'
;MISAGDFRNGVTLEIDGQVVQVIEFQHVKPGKGAAFVRTKLKNVINGGVVERTFRPTEKFPQARIDRVDMQYLYADGDLYNFMNMDNYEQLAISSDIIGDALKFVKENELCKVCSYNGSVFSVEPPLFVELEVTETEPGFKGDTATGASKPATVETGATVSVPLFVEIGDKIKIDTRTGEYLSRV
;
A
#
# COMPACT_ATOMS: atom_id res chain seq x y z
N MET A 1 21.99 11.25 -10.43
CA MET A 1 20.85 12.03 -10.97
C MET A 1 20.21 11.30 -12.14
N ILE A 2 18.91 11.47 -12.31
CA ILE A 2 18.15 10.89 -13.42
C ILE A 2 17.55 12.01 -14.27
N SER A 3 17.59 11.84 -15.59
CA SER A 3 16.96 12.78 -16.53
C SER A 3 15.47 12.50 -16.66
N ALA A 4 14.66 13.53 -16.87
CA ALA A 4 13.23 13.37 -17.12
C ALA A 4 12.95 12.43 -18.31
N GLY A 5 13.81 12.43 -19.32
CA GLY A 5 13.72 11.51 -20.45
C GLY A 5 13.87 10.03 -20.09
N ASP A 6 14.44 9.74 -18.92
CA ASP A 6 14.67 8.38 -18.42
C ASP A 6 13.68 7.97 -17.33
N PHE A 7 12.65 8.76 -17.06
CA PHE A 7 11.65 8.44 -16.06
C PHE A 7 10.94 7.10 -16.36
N ARG A 8 10.69 6.37 -15.29
CA ARG A 8 9.87 5.14 -15.29
C ARG A 8 8.93 5.19 -14.10
N ASN A 9 7.81 4.52 -14.18
CA ASN A 9 6.88 4.40 -13.07
C ASN A 9 7.57 3.73 -11.88
N GLY A 10 7.39 4.31 -10.70
CA GLY A 10 8.01 3.85 -9.46
C GLY A 10 9.31 4.54 -9.10
N VAL A 11 9.93 5.30 -10.01
CA VAL A 11 11.14 6.06 -9.70
C VAL A 11 10.82 7.15 -8.66
N THR A 12 11.67 7.27 -7.66
CA THR A 12 11.55 8.31 -6.62
C THR A 12 12.60 9.37 -6.79
N LEU A 13 12.18 10.63 -6.68
CA LEU A 13 12.96 11.81 -6.97
C LEU A 13 12.88 12.83 -5.83
N GLU A 14 13.89 13.65 -5.71
CA GLU A 14 13.84 14.88 -4.91
C GLU A 14 13.54 16.08 -5.83
N ILE A 15 12.43 16.75 -5.58
CA ILE A 15 12.02 17.94 -6.30
C ILE A 15 11.54 18.98 -5.28
N ASP A 16 12.16 20.17 -5.30
CA ASP A 16 11.81 21.29 -4.42
C ASP A 16 11.78 20.90 -2.93
N GLY A 17 12.74 20.07 -2.51
CA GLY A 17 12.85 19.61 -1.12
C GLY A 17 11.85 18.52 -0.72
N GLN A 18 11.09 18.01 -1.68
CA GLN A 18 10.10 16.96 -1.45
C GLN A 18 10.50 15.66 -2.13
N VAL A 19 10.11 14.54 -1.53
CA VAL A 19 10.28 13.23 -2.14
C VAL A 19 9.01 12.86 -2.90
N VAL A 20 9.14 12.66 -4.19
CA VAL A 20 8.02 12.33 -5.07
C VAL A 20 8.30 11.05 -5.85
N GLN A 21 7.24 10.32 -6.16
CA GLN A 21 7.30 9.12 -6.99
C GLN A 21 6.62 9.36 -8.32
N VAL A 22 7.27 8.96 -9.41
CA VAL A 22 6.64 8.97 -10.73
C VAL A 22 5.60 7.86 -10.80
N ILE A 23 4.34 8.23 -10.95
CA ILE A 23 3.23 7.27 -11.06
C ILE A 23 2.73 7.13 -12.49
N GLU A 24 2.95 8.15 -13.32
CA GLU A 24 2.61 8.12 -14.75
C GLU A 24 3.49 9.11 -15.48
N PHE A 25 3.92 8.76 -16.68
CA PHE A 25 4.70 9.65 -17.52
C PHE A 25 4.35 9.45 -19.00
N GLN A 26 4.49 10.53 -19.78
CA GLN A 26 4.27 10.50 -21.22
C GLN A 26 5.30 11.37 -21.92
N HIS A 27 6.02 10.78 -22.86
CA HIS A 27 6.92 11.53 -23.75
C HIS A 27 6.10 12.11 -24.88
N VAL A 28 6.16 13.44 -25.06
CA VAL A 28 5.44 14.15 -26.11
C VAL A 28 6.44 14.83 -27.03
N LYS A 29 6.34 14.53 -28.31
CA LYS A 29 7.11 15.20 -29.38
C LYS A 29 6.11 15.95 -30.26
N PRO A 30 5.87 17.25 -30.00
CA PRO A 30 4.95 18.01 -30.82
C PRO A 30 5.52 18.23 -32.22
N GLY A 31 4.64 18.38 -33.22
CA GLY A 31 5.05 18.68 -34.57
C GLY A 31 5.74 20.05 -34.71
N LYS A 32 5.43 20.97 -33.81
CA LYS A 32 6.09 22.27 -33.64
C LYS A 32 6.42 22.47 -32.16
N GLY A 33 7.66 22.86 -31.88
CA GLY A 33 8.14 23.09 -30.53
C GLY A 33 9.01 21.97 -29.97
N ALA A 34 9.50 22.16 -28.75
CA ALA A 34 10.42 21.23 -28.11
C ALA A 34 9.70 20.04 -27.52
N ALA A 35 10.34 18.86 -27.50
CA ALA A 35 9.84 17.69 -26.81
C ALA A 35 9.74 17.94 -25.29
N PHE A 36 8.78 17.33 -24.65
CA PHE A 36 8.60 17.41 -23.21
C PHE A 36 8.10 16.08 -22.62
N VAL A 37 8.25 15.93 -21.29
CA VAL A 37 7.75 14.78 -20.55
C VAL A 37 6.67 15.26 -19.59
N ARG A 38 5.44 14.84 -19.82
CA ARG A 38 4.32 15.09 -18.92
C ARG A 38 4.34 14.01 -17.85
N THR A 39 4.36 14.41 -16.58
CA THR A 39 4.61 13.50 -15.47
C THR A 39 3.62 13.71 -14.36
N LYS A 40 3.00 12.64 -13.86
CA LYS A 40 2.26 12.66 -12.60
C LYS A 40 3.18 12.21 -11.48
N LEU A 41 3.24 13.03 -10.44
CA LEU A 41 4.10 12.84 -9.29
C LEU A 41 3.26 12.70 -8.04
N LYS A 42 3.52 11.67 -7.27
CA LYS A 42 2.90 11.47 -5.95
C LYS A 42 3.91 11.81 -4.88
N ASN A 43 3.55 12.73 -3.98
CA ASN A 43 4.35 12.99 -2.80
C ASN A 43 4.26 11.76 -1.88
N VAL A 44 5.39 11.13 -1.58
CA VAL A 44 5.39 9.88 -0.81
C VAL A 44 5.04 10.08 0.66
N ILE A 45 5.17 11.30 1.19
CA ILE A 45 4.90 11.60 2.59
C ILE A 45 3.43 11.96 2.81
N ASN A 46 2.86 12.85 2.00
CA ASN A 46 1.49 13.32 2.19
C ASN A 46 0.46 12.72 1.21
N GLY A 47 0.93 11.96 0.20
CA GLY A 47 0.06 11.31 -0.79
C GLY A 47 -0.50 12.22 -1.87
N GLY A 48 -0.19 13.51 -1.85
CA GLY A 48 -0.68 14.47 -2.84
C GLY A 48 -0.15 14.16 -4.23
N VAL A 49 -1.00 14.26 -5.25
CA VAL A 49 -0.64 14.03 -6.65
C VAL A 49 -0.69 15.35 -7.40
N VAL A 50 0.40 15.63 -8.13
CA VAL A 50 0.51 16.80 -9.00
C VAL A 50 0.99 16.38 -10.37
N GLU A 51 0.57 17.10 -11.41
CA GLU A 51 1.06 16.93 -12.77
C GLU A 51 2.06 18.02 -13.08
N ARG A 52 3.25 17.64 -13.56
CA ARG A 52 4.29 18.59 -13.99
C ARG A 52 4.86 18.16 -15.32
N THR A 53 5.31 19.16 -16.07
CA THR A 53 5.93 18.96 -17.38
C THR A 53 7.39 19.35 -17.29
N PHE A 54 8.27 18.49 -17.80
CA PHE A 54 9.71 18.68 -17.78
C PHE A 54 10.29 18.61 -19.19
N ARG A 55 11.43 19.25 -19.38
CA ARG A 55 12.27 19.01 -20.56
C ARG A 55 12.97 17.66 -20.37
N PRO A 56 13.13 16.84 -21.44
CA PRO A 56 13.77 15.53 -21.29
C PRO A 56 15.20 15.57 -20.73
N THR A 57 15.87 16.71 -20.85
CA THR A 57 17.24 16.91 -20.36
C THR A 57 17.33 17.39 -18.92
N GLU A 58 16.22 17.80 -18.31
CA GLU A 58 16.21 18.18 -16.90
C GLU A 58 16.57 16.99 -16.02
N LYS A 59 17.44 17.23 -15.04
CA LYS A 59 17.96 16.19 -14.13
C LYS A 59 17.51 16.44 -12.71
N PHE A 60 17.23 15.35 -12.02
CA PHE A 60 16.80 15.39 -10.62
C PHE A 60 17.56 14.34 -9.81
N PRO A 61 17.90 14.64 -8.53
CA PRO A 61 18.42 13.62 -7.63
C PRO A 61 17.38 12.50 -7.43
N GLN A 62 17.84 11.26 -7.51
CA GLN A 62 17.00 10.13 -7.10
C GLN A 62 16.97 10.08 -5.57
N ALA A 63 15.77 9.90 -5.02
CA ALA A 63 15.60 9.68 -3.60
C ALA A 63 15.67 8.19 -3.31
N ARG A 64 16.44 7.82 -2.29
CA ARG A 64 16.52 6.44 -1.83
C ARG A 64 15.55 6.22 -0.68
N ILE A 65 14.61 5.32 -0.87
CA ILE A 65 13.68 4.89 0.16
C ILE A 65 14.18 3.56 0.72
N ASP A 66 14.31 3.50 2.03
CA ASP A 66 14.64 2.27 2.74
C ASP A 66 13.36 1.53 3.08
N ARG A 67 13.29 0.24 2.72
CA ARG A 67 12.19 -0.66 3.08
C ARG A 67 12.76 -1.78 3.92
N VAL A 68 12.30 -1.88 5.15
CA VAL A 68 12.79 -2.85 6.11
C VAL A 68 11.64 -3.73 6.57
N ASP A 69 11.86 -5.04 6.57
CA ASP A 69 10.89 -5.99 7.11
C ASP A 69 10.87 -5.87 8.63
N MET A 70 9.71 -5.55 9.18
CA MET A 70 9.47 -5.48 10.61
C MET A 70 8.24 -6.28 11.00
N GLN A 71 8.32 -6.93 12.14
CA GLN A 71 7.19 -7.66 12.71
C GLN A 71 6.27 -6.70 13.44
N TYR A 72 4.99 -6.70 13.10
CA TYR A 72 3.98 -5.98 13.85
C TYR A 72 3.75 -6.69 15.18
N LEU A 73 3.93 -6.00 16.29
CA LEU A 73 3.78 -6.57 17.62
C LEU A 73 2.39 -6.34 18.20
N TYR A 74 2.06 -5.09 18.49
CA TYR A 74 0.77 -4.72 19.10
C TYR A 74 0.51 -3.22 18.95
N ALA A 75 -0.75 -2.85 19.11
CA ALA A 75 -1.17 -1.46 19.18
C ALA A 75 -1.28 -1.01 20.63
N ASP A 76 -0.84 0.23 20.91
CA ASP A 76 -0.97 0.89 22.20
C ASP A 76 -1.50 2.31 21.95
N GLY A 77 -2.80 2.50 22.11
CA GLY A 77 -3.47 3.76 21.78
C GLY A 77 -3.29 4.10 20.30
N ASP A 78 -2.72 5.26 20.01
CA ASP A 78 -2.45 5.73 18.65
C ASP A 78 -1.10 5.28 18.10
N LEU A 79 -0.38 4.44 18.83
CA LEU A 79 0.93 3.93 18.43
C LEU A 79 0.86 2.46 18.09
N TYR A 80 1.55 2.09 17.03
CA TYR A 80 1.67 0.71 16.57
C TYR A 80 3.14 0.30 16.67
N ASN A 81 3.40 -0.76 17.41
CA ASN A 81 4.75 -1.20 17.73
C ASN A 81 5.22 -2.27 16.76
N PHE A 82 6.41 -2.06 16.21
CA PHE A 82 7.06 -2.96 15.27
C PHE A 82 8.45 -3.32 15.78
N MET A 83 8.94 -4.49 15.38
CA MET A 83 10.28 -4.95 15.71
C MET A 83 11.03 -5.29 14.44
N ASN A 84 12.24 -4.73 14.30
CA ASN A 84 13.15 -5.08 13.24
C ASN A 84 13.65 -6.51 13.47
N MET A 85 13.48 -7.38 12.48
CA MET A 85 13.81 -8.80 12.62
C MET A 85 15.31 -9.10 12.57
N ASP A 86 16.13 -8.16 12.11
CA ASP A 86 17.58 -8.33 12.02
C ASP A 86 18.29 -7.97 13.33
N ASN A 87 17.90 -6.87 13.96
CA ASN A 87 18.56 -6.34 15.16
C ASN A 87 17.66 -6.30 16.39
N TYR A 88 16.38 -6.69 16.28
CA TYR A 88 15.38 -6.71 17.35
C TYR A 88 15.07 -5.33 17.96
N GLU A 89 15.44 -4.25 17.30
CA GLU A 89 15.06 -2.92 17.73
C GLU A 89 13.55 -2.70 17.52
N GLN A 90 12.91 -2.07 18.50
CA GLN A 90 11.50 -1.75 18.44
C GLN A 90 11.28 -0.30 18.02
N LEU A 91 10.22 -0.09 17.28
CA LEU A 91 9.82 1.21 16.75
C LEU A 91 8.32 1.39 16.93
N ALA A 92 7.91 2.53 17.51
CA ALA A 92 6.50 2.91 17.59
C ALA A 92 6.15 3.85 16.43
N ILE A 93 5.11 3.52 15.68
CA ILE A 93 4.66 4.28 14.51
C ILE A 93 3.27 4.83 14.79
N SER A 94 3.08 6.12 14.52
CA SER A 94 1.81 6.81 14.72
C SER A 94 0.70 6.28 13.79
N SER A 95 -0.53 6.28 14.28
CA SER A 95 -1.72 5.95 13.49
C SER A 95 -1.87 6.81 12.24
N ASP A 96 -1.39 8.06 12.26
CA ASP A 96 -1.43 8.95 11.10
C ASP A 96 -0.60 8.41 9.93
N ILE A 97 0.52 7.75 10.23
CA ILE A 97 1.38 7.11 9.22
C ILE A 97 0.80 5.77 8.79
N ILE A 98 0.26 5.01 9.74
CA ILE A 98 -0.29 3.66 9.48
C ILE A 98 -1.50 3.72 8.54
N GLY A 99 -2.43 4.68 8.76
CA GLY A 99 -3.68 4.73 8.01
C GLY A 99 -4.39 3.38 8.01
N ASP A 100 -4.71 2.86 6.82
CA ASP A 100 -5.39 1.57 6.64
C ASP A 100 -4.43 0.38 6.44
N ALA A 101 -3.12 0.60 6.57
CA ALA A 101 -2.12 -0.44 6.25
C ALA A 101 -2.30 -1.72 7.08
N LEU A 102 -2.72 -1.61 8.34
CA LEU A 102 -2.89 -2.75 9.23
C LEU A 102 -4.33 -3.31 9.29
N LYS A 103 -5.20 -2.84 8.42
CA LYS A 103 -6.61 -3.27 8.40
C LYS A 103 -6.78 -4.80 8.34
N PHE A 104 -5.92 -5.47 7.60
CA PHE A 104 -5.92 -6.93 7.42
C PHE A 104 -4.70 -7.62 8.04
N VAL A 105 -3.92 -6.93 8.86
CA VAL A 105 -2.67 -7.47 9.42
C VAL A 105 -2.90 -7.89 10.86
N LYS A 106 -2.56 -9.14 11.16
CA LYS A 106 -2.55 -9.67 12.53
C LYS A 106 -1.25 -9.32 13.25
N GLU A 107 -1.28 -9.39 14.57
CA GLU A 107 -0.06 -9.37 15.38
C GLU A 107 0.89 -10.47 14.94
N ASN A 108 2.19 -10.16 14.97
CA ASN A 108 3.29 -11.03 14.58
C ASN A 108 3.49 -11.24 13.07
N GLU A 109 2.69 -10.61 12.22
CA GLU A 109 2.94 -10.62 10.79
C GLU A 109 4.02 -9.61 10.39
N LEU A 110 4.74 -9.93 9.31
CA LEU A 110 5.78 -9.06 8.75
C LEU A 110 5.17 -8.01 7.83
N CYS A 111 5.59 -6.77 8.02
CA CYS A 111 5.27 -5.64 7.16
C CYS A 111 6.56 -4.98 6.69
N LYS A 112 6.48 -4.20 5.61
CA LYS A 112 7.60 -3.37 5.17
C LYS A 112 7.43 -1.96 5.71
N VAL A 113 8.37 -1.52 6.52
CA VAL A 113 8.41 -0.15 7.04
C VAL A 113 9.28 0.68 6.10
N CYS A 114 8.68 1.72 5.53
CA CYS A 114 9.32 2.59 4.54
C CYS A 114 9.78 3.88 5.20
N SER A 115 11.04 4.24 5.01
CA SER A 115 11.64 5.45 5.56
C SER A 115 12.50 6.18 4.53
N TYR A 116 12.64 7.49 4.74
CA TYR A 116 13.52 8.36 3.98
C TYR A 116 14.36 9.18 4.96
N ASN A 117 15.67 9.10 4.84
CA ASN A 117 16.61 9.76 5.76
C ASN A 117 16.28 9.49 7.24
N GLY A 118 15.92 8.27 7.58
CA GLY A 118 15.61 7.85 8.94
C GLY A 118 14.21 8.21 9.43
N SER A 119 13.41 8.90 8.62
CA SER A 119 12.02 9.24 8.97
C SER A 119 11.06 8.26 8.31
N VAL A 120 10.28 7.53 9.12
CA VAL A 120 9.25 6.61 8.63
C VAL A 120 8.08 7.42 8.07
N PHE A 121 7.64 7.07 6.87
CA PHE A 121 6.50 7.74 6.23
C PHE A 121 5.38 6.79 5.82
N SER A 122 5.62 5.49 5.74
CA SER A 122 4.57 4.52 5.43
C SER A 122 4.92 3.11 5.90
N VAL A 123 3.88 2.28 5.98
CA VAL A 123 3.99 0.85 6.24
C VAL A 123 3.23 0.12 5.14
N GLU A 124 3.87 -0.84 4.51
CA GLU A 124 3.26 -1.68 3.47
C GLU A 124 2.92 -3.05 4.07
N PRO A 125 1.64 -3.46 4.06
CA PRO A 125 1.26 -4.80 4.53
C PRO A 125 1.71 -5.87 3.54
N PRO A 126 1.69 -7.17 3.94
CA PRO A 126 1.84 -8.24 2.98
C PRO A 126 0.79 -8.12 1.87
N LEU A 127 1.13 -8.51 0.66
CA LEU A 127 0.20 -8.43 -0.48
C LEU A 127 -1.04 -9.33 -0.28
N PHE A 128 -0.83 -10.47 0.37
CA PHE A 128 -1.88 -11.45 0.64
C PHE A 128 -1.85 -11.85 2.11
N VAL A 129 -3.02 -11.98 2.70
CA VAL A 129 -3.17 -12.46 4.08
C VAL A 129 -4.20 -13.56 4.13
N GLU A 130 -4.09 -14.42 5.14
CA GLU A 130 -5.07 -15.45 5.44
C GLU A 130 -5.69 -15.14 6.80
N LEU A 131 -7.00 -14.91 6.83
CA LEU A 131 -7.73 -14.50 8.02
C LEU A 131 -8.94 -15.38 8.23
N GLU A 132 -9.24 -15.67 9.50
CA GLU A 132 -10.43 -16.42 9.91
C GLU A 132 -11.66 -15.51 9.92
N VAL A 133 -12.76 -16.01 9.39
CA VAL A 133 -14.06 -15.34 9.45
C VAL A 133 -14.64 -15.52 10.86
N THR A 134 -14.90 -14.41 11.53
CA THR A 134 -15.45 -14.39 12.89
C THR A 134 -16.95 -14.16 12.93
N GLU A 135 -17.49 -13.42 11.93
CA GLU A 135 -18.91 -13.15 11.80
C GLU A 135 -19.30 -13.13 10.33
N THR A 136 -20.40 -13.77 10.00
CA THR A 136 -21.05 -13.68 8.70
C THR A 136 -22.47 -14.21 8.80
N GLU A 137 -23.34 -13.80 7.90
CA GLU A 137 -24.68 -14.31 7.79
C GLU A 137 -24.67 -15.67 7.07
N PRO A 138 -25.59 -16.59 7.41
CA PRO A 138 -25.72 -17.82 6.63
C PRO A 138 -26.20 -17.51 5.19
N GLY A 139 -25.61 -18.19 4.22
CA GLY A 139 -26.08 -18.13 2.82
C GLY A 139 -27.38 -18.95 2.69
N PHE A 140 -28.41 -18.35 2.11
CA PHE A 140 -29.69 -19.04 1.90
C PHE A 140 -29.69 -19.82 0.58
N LYS A 141 -30.25 -21.05 0.63
CA LYS A 141 -30.59 -21.82 -0.57
C LYS A 141 -31.67 -21.05 -1.33
N GLY A 142 -31.37 -20.70 -2.60
CA GLY A 142 -32.28 -19.93 -3.44
C GLY A 142 -31.74 -18.57 -3.85
N ASP A 143 -30.71 -18.08 -3.19
CA ASP A 143 -29.93 -16.93 -3.68
C ASP A 143 -29.01 -17.44 -4.79
N THR A 144 -29.60 -17.71 -5.96
CA THR A 144 -28.93 -18.35 -7.08
C THR A 144 -28.33 -17.37 -8.08
N ALA A 145 -28.29 -16.08 -7.75
CA ALA A 145 -27.63 -15.10 -8.59
C ALA A 145 -26.14 -15.42 -8.69
N THR A 146 -25.66 -15.66 -9.90
CA THR A 146 -24.23 -15.82 -10.17
C THR A 146 -23.49 -14.56 -9.69
N GLY A 147 -22.50 -14.72 -8.82
CA GLY A 147 -21.77 -13.60 -8.25
C GLY A 147 -22.39 -12.99 -7.00
N ALA A 148 -23.41 -13.64 -6.41
CA ALA A 148 -23.96 -13.20 -5.14
C ALA A 148 -22.88 -13.24 -4.02
N SER A 149 -22.84 -12.19 -3.22
CA SER A 149 -21.88 -12.05 -2.11
C SER A 149 -22.58 -11.59 -0.85
N LYS A 150 -21.91 -11.76 0.27
CA LYS A 150 -22.35 -11.28 1.58
C LYS A 150 -21.18 -10.67 2.35
N PRO A 151 -21.43 -9.78 3.31
CA PRO A 151 -20.36 -9.28 4.16
C PRO A 151 -19.93 -10.34 5.17
N ALA A 152 -18.63 -10.39 5.43
CA ALA A 152 -18.03 -11.21 6.48
C ALA A 152 -17.04 -10.37 7.27
N THR A 153 -17.05 -10.50 8.58
CA THR A 153 -16.07 -9.89 9.46
C THR A 153 -14.97 -10.91 9.74
N VAL A 154 -13.72 -10.50 9.57
CA VAL A 154 -12.55 -11.31 9.82
C VAL A 154 -11.91 -10.99 11.17
N GLU A 155 -10.97 -11.82 11.62
CA GLU A 155 -10.37 -11.74 12.95
C GLU A 155 -9.69 -10.41 13.28
N THR A 156 -9.30 -9.62 12.28
CA THR A 156 -8.76 -8.27 12.50
C THR A 156 -9.84 -7.20 12.70
N GLY A 157 -11.12 -7.57 12.61
CA GLY A 157 -12.26 -6.66 12.70
C GLY A 157 -12.68 -6.02 11.39
N ALA A 158 -11.95 -6.28 10.29
CA ALA A 158 -12.29 -5.75 8.96
C ALA A 158 -13.44 -6.53 8.33
N THR A 159 -14.20 -5.86 7.45
CA THR A 159 -15.29 -6.46 6.70
C THR A 159 -14.86 -6.70 5.25
N VAL A 160 -15.16 -7.88 4.74
CA VAL A 160 -14.83 -8.31 3.37
C VAL A 160 -16.08 -8.88 2.72
N SER A 161 -16.29 -8.61 1.44
CA SER A 161 -17.36 -9.23 0.66
C SER A 161 -16.90 -10.62 0.22
N VAL A 162 -17.66 -11.64 0.61
CA VAL A 162 -17.33 -13.05 0.37
C VAL A 162 -18.46 -13.77 -0.35
N PRO A 163 -18.17 -14.91 -1.03
CA PRO A 163 -19.21 -15.76 -1.59
C PRO A 163 -20.16 -16.29 -0.51
N LEU A 164 -21.38 -16.64 -0.89
CA LEU A 164 -22.41 -17.08 0.07
C LEU A 164 -22.06 -18.36 0.83
N PHE A 165 -21.18 -19.21 0.27
CA PHE A 165 -20.78 -20.48 0.90
C PHE A 165 -19.79 -20.30 2.07
N VAL A 166 -19.20 -19.12 2.23
CA VAL A 166 -18.25 -18.87 3.32
C VAL A 166 -18.99 -18.83 4.66
N GLU A 167 -18.46 -19.54 5.64
CA GLU A 167 -19.04 -19.69 6.97
C GLU A 167 -18.10 -19.20 8.06
N ILE A 168 -18.65 -18.95 9.26
CA ILE A 168 -17.85 -18.62 10.44
C ILE A 168 -16.84 -19.76 10.71
N GLY A 169 -15.59 -19.39 10.97
CA GLY A 169 -14.51 -20.34 11.19
C GLY A 169 -13.72 -20.68 9.93
N ASP A 170 -14.23 -20.33 8.75
CA ASP A 170 -13.48 -20.49 7.51
C ASP A 170 -12.30 -19.52 7.46
N LYS A 171 -11.17 -20.00 6.95
CA LYS A 171 -10.01 -19.17 6.69
C LYS A 171 -10.03 -18.76 5.22
N ILE A 172 -9.92 -17.46 4.98
CA ILE A 172 -9.98 -16.88 3.64
C ILE A 172 -8.71 -16.11 3.31
N LYS A 173 -8.34 -16.14 2.03
CA LYS A 173 -7.23 -15.37 1.49
C LYS A 173 -7.74 -14.06 0.92
N ILE A 174 -7.10 -12.96 1.30
CA ILE A 174 -7.50 -11.60 0.94
C ILE A 174 -6.32 -10.90 0.26
N ASP A 175 -6.61 -10.16 -0.83
CA ASP A 175 -5.66 -9.21 -1.41
C ASP A 175 -5.73 -7.91 -0.60
N THR A 176 -4.66 -7.55 0.09
CA THR A 176 -4.63 -6.37 0.96
C THR A 176 -4.68 -5.05 0.20
N ARG A 177 -4.29 -5.04 -1.08
CA ARG A 177 -4.32 -3.84 -1.92
C ARG A 177 -5.74 -3.41 -2.26
N THR A 178 -6.63 -4.37 -2.46
CA THR A 178 -8.02 -4.14 -2.88
C THR A 178 -9.02 -4.44 -1.77
N GLY A 179 -8.65 -5.23 -0.77
CA GLY A 179 -9.55 -5.75 0.26
C GLY A 179 -10.47 -6.86 -0.24
N GLU A 180 -10.15 -7.45 -1.39
CA GLU A 180 -10.99 -8.46 -2.01
C GLU A 180 -10.66 -9.87 -1.56
N TYR A 181 -11.72 -10.67 -1.39
CA TYR A 181 -11.63 -12.11 -1.21
C TYR A 181 -11.06 -12.77 -2.47
N LEU A 182 -10.11 -13.68 -2.30
CA LEU A 182 -9.52 -14.45 -3.39
C LEU A 182 -9.94 -15.92 -3.36
N SER A 183 -9.84 -16.55 -2.22
CA SER A 183 -10.14 -17.98 -2.08
C SER A 183 -10.37 -18.36 -0.61
N ARG A 184 -11.03 -19.48 -0.41
CA ARG A 184 -11.07 -20.16 0.89
C ARG A 184 -9.84 -21.07 0.99
N VAL A 185 -9.20 -21.04 2.14
CA VAL A 185 -7.98 -21.83 2.42
C VAL A 185 -8.31 -23.14 3.12
#